data_0da289c1d8dacbffd411e663341c667b
#
_entry.id   0da289c1d8dacbffd411e663341c667b
#
_cell.length_a   1.000
_cell.length_b   1.000
_cell.length_c   1.000
_cell.angle_alpha   90.00
_cell.angle_beta   90.00
_cell.angle_gamma   90.00
#
_symmetry.space_group_name_H-M   'P 1'
#
loop_
_entity.id
_entity.type
_entity.pdbx_description
1 polymer ?
#
loop_
_entity_poly.entity_id
_entity_poly.type
_entity_poly.pdbx_seq_one_letter_code
_entity_poly.pdbx_strand_id
1 'polypeptide(L)'
;MSPSVSLLLLLLLGLSQAHPLMEERGGGEGQVEEDHTIDITTRILTANNGSNETPVEEREGQVEEDHTIDITTRILTANNGSNEILLEGDILLPKSRNAIKCQSYQSCLWQKDNNGLVTIPFTISSEYSSGETQLIRNALQSFHSQTCVRFVDRQNQKDYISIESQNGCFSPLGRQGGKQVLSLNRQGCVYFGVVQHEANHALGFQHEQTRSDRDYYVRINWENIDPQMAYNFDKQDTNNLNTPYDYSSVMHYERTAFSINGRETITPIPNPNVQIGQRQGMSYWDIRRINLLYGC
;
A
#
# COMPACT_ATOMS: atom_id res chain seq x y z
N MET A 1 -54.04 -34.29 -15.56
CA MET A 1 -54.70 -34.29 -14.23
C MET A 1 -53.95 -33.33 -13.34
N SER A 2 -54.53 -32.15 -13.13
CA SER A 2 -54.20 -31.18 -12.08
C SER A 2 -54.93 -31.60 -10.82
N PRO A 3 -54.54 -31.20 -9.60
CA PRO A 3 -54.84 -29.88 -9.06
C PRO A 3 -53.68 -29.31 -8.22
N SER A 4 -53.40 -28.00 -8.15
CA SER A 4 -54.18 -26.88 -7.58
C SER A 4 -54.16 -26.79 -6.05
N VAL A 5 -53.89 -25.55 -5.57
CA VAL A 5 -54.23 -24.94 -4.28
C VAL A 5 -53.18 -25.11 -3.17
N SER A 6 -52.68 -24.09 -2.46
CA SER A 6 -53.36 -22.91 -1.91
C SER A 6 -52.37 -21.84 -1.41
N LEU A 7 -52.81 -20.67 -1.61
CA LEU A 7 -52.36 -19.38 -1.01
C LEU A 7 -52.56 -19.40 0.51
N LEU A 8 -51.59 -18.91 1.27
CA LEU A 8 -51.86 -18.39 2.62
C LEU A 8 -51.10 -17.07 2.83
N LEU A 9 -51.84 -16.00 2.68
CA LEU A 9 -51.50 -14.67 3.20
C LEU A 9 -51.58 -14.70 4.70
N LEU A 10 -50.55 -14.20 5.38
CA LEU A 10 -50.65 -13.74 6.77
C LEU A 10 -50.07 -12.30 6.85
N LEU A 11 -50.98 -11.36 6.83
CA LEU A 11 -50.83 -10.00 7.31
C LEU A 11 -50.66 -10.06 8.85
N LEU A 12 -49.61 -9.44 9.36
CA LEU A 12 -49.55 -8.96 10.74
C LEU A 12 -49.16 -7.52 10.77
N LEU A 13 -50.15 -6.71 11.01
CA LEU A 13 -50.12 -5.33 11.48
C LEU A 13 -49.69 -5.29 12.96
N GLY A 14 -49.01 -4.23 13.32
CA GLY A 14 -48.87 -3.86 14.72
C GLY A 14 -47.53 -3.19 15.00
N LEU A 15 -47.57 -2.09 15.22
CA LEU A 15 -47.92 -0.99 16.11
C LEU A 15 -46.69 -0.17 16.45
N SER A 16 -46.76 1.05 16.00
CA SER A 16 -46.07 2.25 16.47
C SER A 16 -46.12 2.38 18.00
N GLN A 17 -45.01 2.65 18.63
CA GLN A 17 -44.99 3.40 19.88
C GLN A 17 -43.89 4.47 19.85
N ALA A 18 -44.35 5.68 19.80
CA ALA A 18 -43.61 6.90 20.12
C ALA A 18 -43.58 7.10 21.64
N HIS A 19 -42.72 7.66 22.15
CA HIS A 19 -42.56 8.43 23.28
C HIS A 19 -41.62 8.90 24.01
N PRO A 20 -41.58 9.86 24.82
CA PRO A 20 -41.67 11.28 24.53
C PRO A 20 -40.38 12.07 24.90
N LEU A 21 -40.39 13.28 24.39
CA LEU A 21 -39.52 14.40 24.80
C LEU A 21 -39.62 14.65 26.30
N MET A 22 -38.47 14.83 26.95
CA MET A 22 -38.39 15.60 28.18
C MET A 22 -37.47 16.79 27.99
N GLU A 23 -38.09 17.93 28.25
CA GLU A 23 -37.60 19.28 28.20
C GLU A 23 -36.97 19.67 29.54
N GLU A 24 -35.88 20.40 29.45
CA GLU A 24 -35.42 21.54 30.28
C GLU A 24 -35.12 21.43 31.78
N ARG A 25 -33.98 21.88 32.17
CA ARG A 25 -33.62 23.21 32.72
C ARG A 25 -32.35 23.15 33.60
N GLY A 26 -31.53 24.17 33.44
CA GLY A 26 -30.90 24.80 34.60
C GLY A 26 -29.37 24.90 34.61
N GLY A 27 -28.86 25.97 34.16
CA GLY A 27 -27.98 26.95 34.76
C GLY A 27 -26.79 26.50 35.58
N GLY A 28 -25.61 26.96 35.19
CA GLY A 28 -24.42 26.91 36.03
C GLY A 28 -23.23 27.51 35.28
N GLU A 29 -22.99 28.78 35.59
CA GLU A 29 -21.81 29.55 35.23
C GLU A 29 -20.54 28.90 35.77
N GLY A 30 -19.40 29.04 35.03
CA GLY A 30 -18.17 29.14 35.71
C GLY A 30 -16.97 28.45 35.09
N GLN A 31 -16.16 29.28 34.57
CA GLN A 31 -14.68 29.29 34.53
C GLN A 31 -14.02 28.88 33.23
N VAL A 32 -13.49 29.94 32.63
CA VAL A 32 -12.49 29.97 31.58
C VAL A 32 -11.17 29.48 32.19
N GLU A 33 -10.67 28.34 31.71
CA GLU A 33 -9.26 27.98 31.89
C GLU A 33 -8.48 28.46 30.67
N GLU A 34 -7.50 29.32 30.94
CA GLU A 34 -6.60 29.90 29.97
C GLU A 34 -5.69 28.80 29.38
N ASP A 35 -5.73 28.72 28.07
CA ASP A 35 -4.79 27.95 27.25
C ASP A 35 -3.39 28.58 27.33
N HIS A 36 -2.48 27.91 28.00
CA HIS A 36 -1.06 28.25 28.00
C HIS A 36 -0.39 27.67 26.76
N THR A 37 -0.56 28.33 25.63
CA THR A 37 0.33 28.16 24.48
C THR A 37 1.71 28.71 24.84
N ILE A 38 2.67 27.82 25.10
CA ILE A 38 4.08 28.16 25.28
C ILE A 38 4.68 28.50 23.92
N ASP A 39 4.86 29.79 23.68
CA ASP A 39 5.62 30.30 22.54
C ASP A 39 7.12 29.95 22.71
N ILE A 40 7.61 29.05 21.82
CA ILE A 40 9.01 28.57 21.79
C ILE A 40 9.93 29.53 21.01
N THR A 41 9.48 30.71 20.64
CA THR A 41 10.25 31.63 19.78
C THR A 41 11.19 32.60 20.54
N THR A 42 11.27 32.56 21.86
CA THR A 42 12.06 33.59 22.60
C THR A 42 13.22 33.03 23.42
N ARG A 43 13.96 32.02 22.93
CA ARG A 43 15.19 31.55 23.58
C ARG A 43 16.39 31.32 22.66
N ILE A 44 16.55 32.11 21.63
CA ILE A 44 17.79 32.15 20.84
C ILE A 44 18.23 33.61 20.70
N LEU A 45 18.74 34.19 21.73
CA LEU A 45 19.64 35.36 21.68
C LEU A 45 20.20 35.64 23.08
N THR A 46 21.24 34.89 23.48
CA THR A 46 22.33 35.36 24.36
C THR A 46 23.22 34.16 24.72
N ALA A 47 24.29 33.97 23.99
CA ALA A 47 25.58 33.49 24.49
C ALA A 47 26.56 33.42 23.30
N ASN A 48 27.15 34.54 22.96
CA ASN A 48 28.44 34.57 22.28
C ASN A 48 29.48 34.87 23.34
N ASN A 49 30.37 33.90 23.61
CA ASN A 49 31.82 34.04 23.77
C ASN A 49 32.36 32.82 24.52
N GLY A 50 33.24 32.08 23.89
CA GLY A 50 34.02 31.02 24.52
C GLY A 50 34.50 30.00 23.52
N SER A 51 35.66 30.24 22.95
CA SER A 51 36.42 29.27 22.15
C SER A 51 36.66 27.99 22.93
N ASN A 52 36.17 26.86 22.38
CA ASN A 52 36.75 25.53 22.56
C ASN A 52 36.24 24.62 21.46
N GLU A 53 37.17 24.06 20.71
CA GLU A 53 36.96 23.04 19.71
C GLU A 53 36.34 21.80 20.38
N THR A 54 35.12 21.44 19.99
CA THR A 54 34.50 20.17 20.31
C THR A 54 34.35 19.32 19.04
N PRO A 55 34.49 17.99 19.15
CA PRO A 55 34.48 17.09 17.98
C PRO A 55 33.18 17.22 17.22
N VAL A 56 33.29 17.20 15.91
CA VAL A 56 32.12 17.09 14.98
C VAL A 56 31.47 15.75 15.24
N GLU A 57 30.41 15.71 16.05
CA GLU A 57 29.47 14.63 16.07
C GLU A 57 28.79 14.62 14.68
N GLU A 58 29.09 13.61 13.88
CA GLU A 58 28.30 13.26 12.69
C GLU A 58 26.87 12.99 13.19
N ARG A 59 25.99 13.97 13.04
CA ARG A 59 24.55 13.73 13.15
C ARG A 59 24.20 12.80 12.00
N GLU A 60 24.00 11.53 12.32
CA GLU A 60 23.28 10.61 11.44
C GLU A 60 21.94 11.29 11.11
N GLY A 61 21.80 11.76 9.85
CA GLY A 61 20.60 12.40 9.38
C GLY A 61 19.47 11.41 9.45
N GLN A 62 18.52 11.61 10.35
CA GLN A 62 17.20 11.01 10.23
C GLN A 62 16.63 11.51 8.91
N VAL A 63 16.37 10.58 8.00
CA VAL A 63 15.64 10.87 6.76
C VAL A 63 14.21 11.19 7.19
N GLU A 64 13.87 12.48 7.24
CA GLU A 64 12.47 12.90 7.41
C GLU A 64 11.73 12.43 6.18
N GLU A 65 10.80 11.48 6.37
CA GLU A 65 9.92 11.04 5.28
C GLU A 65 9.02 12.21 4.88
N ASP A 66 9.16 12.67 3.64
CA ASP A 66 8.25 13.64 3.05
C ASP A 66 6.89 12.98 2.78
N HIS A 67 5.93 13.22 3.66
CA HIS A 67 4.56 12.70 3.56
C HIS A 67 3.64 13.53 2.63
N THR A 68 4.19 14.47 1.86
CA THR A 68 3.38 15.31 0.95
C THR A 68 3.02 14.61 -0.34
N ILE A 69 3.85 13.67 -0.82
CA ILE A 69 3.65 12.93 -2.07
C ILE A 69 3.16 11.51 -1.74
N ASP A 70 2.09 11.07 -2.39
CA ASP A 70 1.56 9.71 -2.23
C ASP A 70 2.52 8.64 -2.80
N ILE A 71 2.30 7.39 -2.35
CA ILE A 71 3.17 6.25 -2.67
C ILE A 71 3.23 6.01 -4.19
N THR A 72 2.09 6.01 -4.86
CA THR A 72 2.00 5.72 -6.30
C THR A 72 2.70 6.79 -7.14
N THR A 73 2.48 8.08 -6.82
CA THR A 73 3.17 9.19 -7.51
C THR A 73 4.68 9.07 -7.38
N ARG A 74 5.21 8.67 -6.21
CA ARG A 74 6.65 8.43 -6.03
C ARG A 74 7.15 7.31 -6.96
N ILE A 75 6.44 6.19 -6.97
CA ILE A 75 6.77 5.02 -7.80
C ILE A 75 6.77 5.41 -9.28
N LEU A 76 5.67 5.98 -9.77
CA LEU A 76 5.55 6.34 -11.18
C LEU A 76 6.55 7.41 -11.61
N THR A 77 6.88 8.37 -10.74
CA THR A 77 7.92 9.37 -11.01
C THR A 77 9.31 8.73 -11.11
N ALA A 78 9.63 7.82 -10.19
CA ALA A 78 10.91 7.10 -10.20
C ALA A 78 11.03 6.15 -11.39
N ASN A 79 9.92 5.61 -11.90
CA ASN A 79 9.87 4.70 -13.04
C ASN A 79 9.84 5.42 -14.39
N ASN A 80 9.65 6.75 -14.40
CA ASN A 80 9.70 7.53 -15.64
C ASN A 80 11.11 7.49 -16.26
N GLY A 81 11.20 6.84 -17.41
CA GLY A 81 12.49 6.61 -18.09
C GLY A 81 13.19 5.30 -17.68
N SER A 82 12.52 4.42 -16.94
CA SER A 82 13.01 3.04 -16.73
C SER A 82 13.10 2.30 -18.08
N ASN A 83 14.17 1.50 -18.23
CA ASN A 83 14.35 0.63 -19.40
C ASN A 83 13.70 -0.75 -19.22
N GLU A 84 13.05 -0.99 -18.09
CA GLU A 84 12.36 -2.25 -17.81
C GLU A 84 10.96 -2.25 -18.42
N ILE A 85 10.45 -3.43 -18.74
CA ILE A 85 9.06 -3.60 -19.20
C ILE A 85 8.20 -3.79 -17.95
N LEU A 86 7.47 -2.75 -17.59
CA LEU A 86 6.62 -2.70 -16.41
C LEU A 86 5.15 -2.78 -16.82
N LEU A 87 4.41 -3.69 -16.21
CA LEU A 87 2.95 -3.73 -16.23
C LEU A 87 2.43 -2.95 -15.02
N GLU A 88 1.31 -2.25 -15.18
CA GLU A 88 0.73 -1.44 -14.10
C GLU A 88 1.76 -0.45 -13.48
N GLY A 89 2.76 -0.02 -14.26
CA GLY A 89 3.74 0.99 -13.89
C GLY A 89 4.93 0.51 -13.05
N ASP A 90 4.85 -0.64 -12.37
CA ASP A 90 5.88 -1.13 -11.43
C ASP A 90 5.96 -2.66 -11.29
N ILE A 91 5.07 -3.42 -11.92
CA ILE A 91 5.17 -4.87 -11.94
C ILE A 91 6.15 -5.30 -13.05
N LEU A 92 7.31 -5.79 -12.66
CA LEU A 92 8.34 -6.24 -13.58
C LEU A 92 7.91 -7.50 -14.33
N LEU A 93 7.81 -7.38 -15.64
CA LEU A 93 7.54 -8.53 -16.50
C LEU A 93 8.82 -9.35 -16.77
N PRO A 94 8.71 -10.68 -16.85
CA PRO A 94 9.86 -11.53 -17.19
C PRO A 94 10.44 -11.17 -18.55
N LYS A 95 11.77 -11.06 -18.66
CA LYS A 95 12.49 -10.81 -19.93
C LYS A 95 12.39 -11.96 -20.94
N SER A 96 11.90 -13.13 -20.53
CA SER A 96 11.68 -14.27 -21.42
C SER A 96 10.30 -14.19 -22.06
N ARG A 97 10.24 -14.44 -23.38
CA ARG A 97 8.99 -14.45 -24.17
C ARG A 97 8.01 -15.56 -23.79
N ASN A 98 8.42 -16.50 -22.93
CA ASN A 98 7.57 -17.54 -22.39
C ASN A 98 7.05 -17.05 -21.03
N ALA A 99 5.79 -16.58 -21.02
CA ALA A 99 5.09 -16.26 -19.79
C ALA A 99 5.25 -17.41 -18.78
N ILE A 100 5.61 -17.10 -17.55
CA ILE A 100 5.56 -18.05 -16.45
C ILE A 100 4.09 -18.44 -16.30
N LYS A 101 3.71 -19.60 -16.87
CA LYS A 101 2.48 -20.24 -16.46
C LYS A 101 2.71 -20.75 -15.06
N CYS A 102 2.14 -20.09 -14.07
CA CYS A 102 1.89 -20.76 -12.81
C CYS A 102 1.05 -21.99 -13.14
N GLN A 103 1.63 -23.19 -13.06
CA GLN A 103 0.91 -24.45 -13.32
C GLN A 103 -0.31 -24.61 -12.38
N SER A 104 -0.26 -23.93 -11.23
CA SER A 104 -1.38 -23.63 -10.35
C SER A 104 -1.10 -22.28 -9.70
N TYR A 105 -2.14 -21.57 -9.28
CA TYR A 105 -2.02 -20.33 -8.51
C TYR A 105 -1.04 -20.46 -7.33
N GLN A 106 -1.04 -21.61 -6.65
CA GLN A 106 -0.16 -21.91 -5.52
C GLN A 106 1.32 -22.04 -5.89
N SER A 107 1.66 -22.36 -7.14
CA SER A 107 3.07 -22.54 -7.55
C SER A 107 3.84 -21.22 -7.63
N CYS A 108 3.16 -20.08 -7.72
CA CYS A 108 3.73 -18.74 -7.74
C CYS A 108 3.67 -18.04 -6.38
N LEU A 109 3.26 -18.72 -5.33
CA LEU A 109 3.30 -18.21 -3.96
C LEU A 109 4.54 -18.73 -3.22
N TRP A 110 4.98 -17.94 -2.25
CA TRP A 110 5.96 -18.38 -1.28
C TRP A 110 5.35 -19.47 -0.41
N GLN A 111 6.08 -20.55 -0.22
CA GLN A 111 5.53 -21.73 0.46
C GLN A 111 5.61 -21.59 1.99
N LYS A 112 4.58 -22.09 2.69
CA LYS A 112 4.64 -22.24 4.14
C LYS A 112 5.64 -23.33 4.53
N ASP A 113 6.36 -23.08 5.60
CA ASP A 113 7.15 -24.07 6.29
C ASP A 113 6.30 -24.96 7.23
N ASN A 114 6.94 -25.95 7.87
CA ASN A 114 6.27 -26.86 8.80
C ASN A 114 5.72 -26.18 10.06
N ASN A 115 6.12 -24.93 10.34
CA ASN A 115 5.63 -24.14 11.46
C ASN A 115 4.44 -23.25 11.07
N GLY A 116 3.99 -23.32 9.81
CA GLY A 116 2.93 -22.51 9.27
C GLY A 116 3.34 -21.08 8.92
N LEU A 117 4.65 -20.78 8.89
CA LEU A 117 5.20 -19.49 8.51
C LEU A 117 5.58 -19.47 7.03
N VAL A 118 5.43 -18.31 6.40
CA VAL A 118 5.89 -18.04 5.03
C VAL A 118 7.22 -17.31 5.13
N THR A 119 8.31 -18.07 5.10
CA THR A 119 9.66 -17.53 5.24
C THR A 119 10.21 -17.08 3.90
N ILE A 120 10.50 -15.79 3.75
CA ILE A 120 11.00 -15.16 2.54
C ILE A 120 12.41 -14.64 2.78
N PRO A 121 13.43 -15.32 2.24
CA PRO A 121 14.80 -14.87 2.36
C PRO A 121 15.04 -13.63 1.50
N PHE A 122 15.79 -12.66 2.02
CA PHE A 122 16.16 -11.47 1.25
C PHE A 122 17.62 -11.07 1.47
N THR A 123 18.15 -10.29 0.53
CA THR A 123 19.40 -9.56 0.64
C THR A 123 19.17 -8.08 0.34
N ILE A 124 19.96 -7.21 0.96
CA ILE A 124 19.97 -5.77 0.66
C ILE A 124 21.33 -5.43 0.07
N SER A 125 21.35 -4.72 -1.07
CA SER A 125 22.59 -4.26 -1.71
C SER A 125 23.39 -3.38 -0.76
N SER A 126 24.71 -3.49 -0.81
CA SER A 126 25.63 -2.64 -0.07
C SER A 126 25.67 -1.18 -0.56
N GLU A 127 24.95 -0.87 -1.64
CA GLU A 127 24.80 0.49 -2.15
C GLU A 127 23.93 1.39 -1.24
N TYR A 128 23.04 0.78 -0.45
CA TYR A 128 22.21 1.51 0.49
C TYR A 128 23.01 1.95 1.72
N SER A 129 22.78 3.17 2.17
CA SER A 129 23.32 3.65 3.45
C SER A 129 22.74 2.85 4.63
N SER A 130 23.34 3.03 5.83
CA SER A 130 22.83 2.39 7.05
C SER A 130 21.38 2.78 7.35
N GLY A 131 21.03 4.06 7.19
CA GLY A 131 19.68 4.56 7.41
C GLY A 131 18.67 3.99 6.41
N GLU A 132 19.01 3.95 5.10
CA GLU A 132 18.17 3.33 4.07
C GLU A 132 17.99 1.83 4.33
N THR A 133 19.07 1.13 4.67
CA THR A 133 19.02 -0.30 5.05
C THR A 133 18.09 -0.55 6.23
N GLN A 134 18.17 0.29 7.25
CA GLN A 134 17.30 0.18 8.44
C GLN A 134 15.84 0.45 8.10
N LEU A 135 15.54 1.46 7.27
CA LEU A 135 14.19 1.75 6.81
C LEU A 135 13.61 0.56 6.04
N ILE A 136 14.36 0.01 5.08
CA ILE A 136 13.94 -1.16 4.31
C ILE A 136 13.65 -2.35 5.25
N ARG A 137 14.54 -2.63 6.20
CA ARG A 137 14.34 -3.70 7.19
C ARG A 137 13.08 -3.48 8.03
N ASN A 138 12.87 -2.28 8.52
CA ASN A 138 11.71 -1.93 9.34
C ASN A 138 10.40 -2.13 8.56
N ALA A 139 10.36 -1.71 7.29
CA ALA A 139 9.19 -1.89 6.43
C ALA A 139 8.90 -3.39 6.18
N LEU A 140 9.91 -4.21 5.93
CA LEU A 140 9.74 -5.66 5.79
C LEU A 140 9.35 -6.33 7.12
N GLN A 141 9.90 -5.88 8.24
CA GLN A 141 9.55 -6.41 9.56
C GLN A 141 8.12 -6.09 9.98
N SER A 142 7.52 -5.01 9.44
CA SER A 142 6.12 -4.65 9.75
C SER A 142 5.11 -5.74 9.38
N PHE A 143 5.43 -6.62 8.43
CA PHE A 143 4.61 -7.78 8.08
C PHE A 143 4.56 -8.83 9.20
N HIS A 144 5.61 -8.91 10.03
CA HIS A 144 5.79 -9.99 11.00
C HIS A 144 4.76 -10.00 12.14
N SER A 145 4.33 -8.83 12.59
CA SER A 145 3.41 -8.72 13.73
C SER A 145 1.96 -9.01 13.37
N GLN A 146 1.60 -8.93 12.09
CA GLN A 146 0.21 -8.97 11.65
C GLN A 146 -0.12 -10.10 10.67
N THR A 147 0.90 -10.82 10.20
CA THR A 147 0.77 -11.92 9.23
C THR A 147 1.65 -13.09 9.60
N CYS A 148 1.53 -14.22 8.90
CA CYS A 148 2.49 -15.33 9.01
C CYS A 148 3.69 -15.19 8.07
N VAL A 149 3.83 -14.06 7.35
CA VAL A 149 4.98 -13.78 6.50
C VAL A 149 6.18 -13.33 7.35
N ARG A 150 7.35 -13.89 7.04
CA ARG A 150 8.62 -13.60 7.72
C ARG A 150 9.70 -13.31 6.68
N PHE A 151 10.07 -12.05 6.54
CA PHE A 151 11.25 -11.67 5.79
C PHE A 151 12.49 -11.90 6.65
N VAL A 152 13.44 -12.69 6.16
CA VAL A 152 14.64 -13.09 6.90
C VAL A 152 15.90 -12.88 6.07
N ASP A 153 17.03 -12.61 6.72
CA ASP A 153 18.30 -12.53 6.03
C ASP A 153 18.64 -13.86 5.35
N ARG A 154 18.93 -13.78 4.05
CA ARG A 154 19.30 -14.96 3.26
C ARG A 154 20.60 -15.57 3.75
N GLN A 155 20.62 -16.87 3.93
CA GLN A 155 21.83 -17.66 4.17
C GLN A 155 22.26 -18.36 2.86
N ASN A 156 21.57 -19.43 2.49
CA ASN A 156 21.88 -20.23 1.32
C ASN A 156 20.64 -20.66 0.51
N GLN A 157 19.48 -20.08 0.84
CA GLN A 157 18.23 -20.41 0.17
C GLN A 157 18.33 -20.09 -1.33
N LYS A 158 17.80 -21.00 -2.16
CA LYS A 158 17.80 -20.85 -3.62
C LYS A 158 16.90 -19.70 -4.05
N ASP A 159 15.68 -19.67 -3.53
CA ASP A 159 14.67 -18.67 -3.86
C ASP A 159 14.74 -17.54 -2.84
N TYR A 160 14.92 -16.32 -3.32
CA TYR A 160 15.06 -15.15 -2.46
C TYR A 160 14.81 -13.84 -3.21
N ILE A 161 14.50 -12.79 -2.46
CA ILE A 161 14.38 -11.42 -2.95
C ILE A 161 15.73 -10.72 -2.80
N SER A 162 16.24 -10.15 -3.90
CA SER A 162 17.40 -9.28 -3.90
C SER A 162 16.95 -7.83 -4.00
N ILE A 163 17.11 -7.08 -2.93
CA ILE A 163 16.76 -5.65 -2.88
C ILE A 163 17.94 -4.86 -3.42
N GLU A 164 17.73 -4.18 -4.56
CA GLU A 164 18.75 -3.48 -5.34
C GLU A 164 18.28 -2.09 -5.74
N SER A 165 19.23 -1.16 -5.91
CA SER A 165 18.95 0.17 -6.43
C SER A 165 19.10 0.18 -7.95
N GLN A 166 18.05 -0.23 -8.67
CA GLN A 166 18.00 -0.10 -10.12
C GLN A 166 17.27 1.18 -10.53
N ASN A 167 17.00 1.36 -11.81
CA ASN A 167 16.32 2.57 -12.31
C ASN A 167 14.79 2.44 -12.13
N GLY A 168 14.32 2.68 -10.92
CA GLY A 168 12.91 2.68 -10.56
C GLY A 168 12.57 1.89 -9.31
N CYS A 169 11.28 1.92 -8.94
CA CYS A 169 10.64 1.10 -7.92
C CYS A 169 9.84 0.03 -8.63
N PHE A 170 10.18 -1.24 -8.49
CA PHE A 170 9.43 -2.32 -9.12
C PHE A 170 9.73 -3.68 -8.50
N SER A 171 8.77 -4.58 -8.65
CA SER A 171 8.92 -5.97 -8.23
C SER A 171 8.22 -6.93 -9.20
N PRO A 172 8.73 -8.15 -9.41
CA PRO A 172 7.95 -9.21 -10.03
C PRO A 172 6.75 -9.59 -9.16
N LEU A 173 5.67 -10.05 -9.80
CA LEU A 173 4.47 -10.51 -9.12
C LEU A 173 4.65 -11.94 -8.59
N GLY A 174 4.58 -12.12 -7.27
CA GLY A 174 4.72 -13.41 -6.62
C GLY A 174 6.15 -13.99 -6.65
N ARG A 175 6.27 -15.28 -6.28
CA ARG A 175 7.54 -15.99 -6.26
C ARG A 175 7.94 -16.47 -7.67
N GLN A 176 9.10 -16.04 -8.14
CA GLN A 176 9.62 -16.37 -9.47
C GLN A 176 10.52 -17.61 -9.49
N GLY A 177 11.00 -18.04 -8.33
CA GLY A 177 12.04 -19.05 -8.21
C GLY A 177 13.45 -18.49 -8.45
N GLY A 178 14.44 -18.94 -7.68
CA GLY A 178 15.79 -18.39 -7.72
C GLY A 178 15.87 -16.97 -7.15
N LYS A 179 16.83 -16.18 -7.65
CA LYS A 179 16.96 -14.76 -7.34
C LYS A 179 15.87 -13.97 -8.08
N GLN A 180 15.09 -13.18 -7.37
CA GLN A 180 14.23 -12.16 -7.96
C GLN A 180 14.57 -10.77 -7.40
N VAL A 181 14.65 -9.79 -8.28
CA VAL A 181 14.99 -8.41 -7.91
C VAL A 181 13.72 -7.68 -7.49
N LEU A 182 13.81 -7.00 -6.35
CA LEU A 182 12.91 -5.94 -5.93
C LEU A 182 13.73 -4.66 -5.97
N SER A 183 13.40 -3.75 -6.89
CA SER A 183 14.15 -2.51 -7.06
C SER A 183 13.58 -1.40 -6.19
N LEU A 184 14.47 -0.74 -5.46
CA LEU A 184 14.19 0.48 -4.71
C LEU A 184 15.26 1.51 -5.05
N ASN A 185 15.04 2.28 -6.11
CA ASN A 185 15.97 3.35 -6.49
C ASN A 185 16.18 4.30 -5.31
N ARG A 186 17.46 4.55 -4.96
CA ARG A 186 17.83 5.41 -3.82
C ARG A 186 17.32 6.85 -3.96
N GLN A 187 17.10 7.33 -5.19
CA GLN A 187 16.68 8.69 -5.46
C GLN A 187 15.15 8.88 -5.51
N GLY A 188 14.36 7.93 -5.03
CA GLY A 188 12.89 8.11 -5.09
C GLY A 188 12.05 6.97 -4.53
N CYS A 189 12.66 5.81 -4.19
CA CYS A 189 11.89 4.63 -3.78
C CYS A 189 12.11 4.20 -2.33
N VAL A 190 13.10 4.75 -1.62
CA VAL A 190 13.42 4.31 -0.25
C VAL A 190 12.51 5.02 0.75
N TYR A 191 11.23 4.66 0.75
CA TYR A 191 10.20 5.11 1.67
C TYR A 191 9.45 3.91 2.23
N PHE A 192 9.03 3.98 3.48
CA PHE A 192 8.42 2.86 4.20
C PHE A 192 7.23 2.26 3.43
N GLY A 193 6.29 3.08 2.98
CA GLY A 193 5.12 2.62 2.23
C GLY A 193 5.46 2.06 0.84
N VAL A 194 6.48 2.60 0.16
CA VAL A 194 6.95 2.07 -1.14
C VAL A 194 7.55 0.68 -0.97
N VAL A 195 8.36 0.47 0.08
CA VAL A 195 8.91 -0.87 0.38
C VAL A 195 7.79 -1.88 0.65
N GLN A 196 6.75 -1.49 1.39
CA GLN A 196 5.58 -2.33 1.62
C GLN A 196 4.81 -2.61 0.33
N HIS A 197 4.65 -1.63 -0.54
CA HIS A 197 4.00 -1.77 -1.84
C HIS A 197 4.71 -2.80 -2.71
N GLU A 198 6.00 -2.64 -2.94
CA GLU A 198 6.80 -3.57 -3.75
C GLU A 198 6.87 -4.97 -3.14
N ALA A 199 6.89 -5.08 -1.81
CA ALA A 199 6.81 -6.36 -1.12
C ALA A 199 5.45 -7.04 -1.32
N ASN A 200 4.34 -6.30 -1.42
CA ASN A 200 3.02 -6.85 -1.75
C ASN A 200 2.98 -7.42 -3.18
N HIS A 201 3.61 -6.77 -4.16
CA HIS A 201 3.80 -7.39 -5.48
C HIS A 201 4.59 -8.69 -5.40
N ALA A 202 5.69 -8.72 -4.66
CA ALA A 202 6.47 -9.94 -4.44
C ALA A 202 5.67 -11.04 -3.73
N LEU A 203 4.62 -10.69 -2.97
CA LEU A 203 3.67 -11.61 -2.35
C LEU A 203 2.55 -12.07 -3.30
N GLY A 204 2.40 -11.46 -4.49
CA GLY A 204 1.42 -11.85 -5.49
C GLY A 204 0.20 -10.94 -5.60
N PHE A 205 0.25 -9.72 -5.09
CA PHE A 205 -0.85 -8.75 -5.19
C PHE A 205 -0.69 -7.80 -6.37
N GLN A 206 -1.74 -7.70 -7.18
CA GLN A 206 -1.94 -6.68 -8.21
C GLN A 206 -2.39 -5.36 -7.57
N HIS A 207 -2.48 -4.31 -8.38
CA HIS A 207 -3.07 -3.05 -7.92
C HIS A 207 -4.57 -3.16 -7.66
N GLU A 208 -5.06 -2.38 -6.72
CA GLU A 208 -6.47 -2.39 -6.33
C GLU A 208 -7.39 -1.92 -7.45
N GLN A 209 -7.01 -0.91 -8.24
CA GLN A 209 -7.80 -0.40 -9.37
C GLN A 209 -7.81 -1.32 -10.60
N THR A 210 -7.00 -2.38 -10.61
CA THR A 210 -7.02 -3.39 -11.68
C THR A 210 -7.81 -4.65 -11.30
N ARG A 211 -8.40 -4.70 -10.12
CA ARG A 211 -9.28 -5.80 -9.70
C ARG A 211 -10.36 -6.09 -10.72
N SER A 212 -10.72 -7.37 -10.85
CA SER A 212 -11.75 -7.84 -11.77
C SER A 212 -13.11 -7.17 -11.57
N ASP A 213 -13.42 -6.74 -10.35
CA ASP A 213 -14.67 -6.08 -9.96
C ASP A 213 -14.56 -4.54 -9.79
N ARG A 214 -13.42 -3.91 -10.15
CA ARG A 214 -13.13 -2.50 -9.90
C ARG A 214 -14.18 -1.52 -10.45
N ASP A 215 -14.86 -1.87 -11.56
CA ASP A 215 -15.83 -0.98 -12.22
C ASP A 215 -17.07 -0.71 -11.35
N TYR A 216 -17.31 -1.48 -10.28
CA TYR A 216 -18.34 -1.19 -9.29
C TYR A 216 -17.92 -0.11 -8.29
N TYR A 217 -16.63 0.23 -8.21
CA TYR A 217 -16.04 1.07 -7.16
C TYR A 217 -15.32 2.28 -7.70
N VAL A 218 -14.75 2.20 -8.90
CA VAL A 218 -14.06 3.31 -9.55
C VAL A 218 -14.44 3.40 -11.02
N ARG A 219 -14.54 4.63 -11.51
CA ARG A 219 -14.63 4.94 -12.92
C ARG A 219 -13.24 5.32 -13.42
N ILE A 220 -12.82 4.74 -14.53
CA ILE A 220 -11.62 5.13 -15.25
C ILE A 220 -11.98 6.17 -16.28
N ASN A 221 -11.35 7.34 -16.24
CA ASN A 221 -11.55 8.44 -17.15
C ASN A 221 -10.52 8.36 -18.28
N TRP A 222 -10.77 7.48 -19.22
CA TRP A 222 -9.85 7.15 -20.32
C TRP A 222 -9.38 8.35 -21.12
N GLU A 223 -10.22 9.38 -21.25
CA GLU A 223 -9.93 10.63 -21.95
C GLU A 223 -8.81 11.45 -21.30
N ASN A 224 -8.46 11.16 -20.05
CA ASN A 224 -7.39 11.84 -19.31
C ASN A 224 -6.10 11.04 -19.23
N ILE A 225 -6.11 9.78 -19.73
CA ILE A 225 -4.97 8.87 -19.66
C ILE A 225 -4.14 8.97 -20.95
N ASP A 226 -2.81 8.88 -20.83
CA ASP A 226 -1.93 8.71 -21.97
C ASP A 226 -2.33 7.40 -22.70
N PRO A 227 -2.72 7.48 -23.99
CA PRO A 227 -3.09 6.29 -24.75
C PRO A 227 -2.01 5.21 -24.79
N GLN A 228 -0.73 5.59 -24.68
CA GLN A 228 0.38 4.64 -24.62
C GLN A 228 0.50 3.93 -23.28
N MET A 229 -0.10 4.50 -22.22
CA MET A 229 -0.09 3.95 -20.85
C MET A 229 -1.46 3.39 -20.41
N ALA A 230 -2.45 3.40 -21.29
CA ALA A 230 -3.81 2.95 -20.99
C ALA A 230 -3.88 1.49 -20.52
N TYR A 231 -2.99 0.63 -21.02
CA TYR A 231 -2.90 -0.78 -20.62
C TYR A 231 -2.63 -0.99 -19.12
N ASN A 232 -2.09 0.01 -18.41
CA ASN A 232 -1.87 -0.04 -16.96
C ASN A 232 -3.18 0.02 -16.15
N PHE A 233 -4.30 0.29 -16.83
CA PHE A 233 -5.64 0.30 -16.23
C PHE A 233 -6.50 -0.89 -16.68
N ASP A 234 -5.95 -1.85 -17.40
CA ASP A 234 -6.67 -3.06 -17.78
C ASP A 234 -6.99 -3.89 -16.53
N LYS A 235 -8.22 -4.43 -16.50
CA LYS A 235 -8.60 -5.31 -15.39
C LYS A 235 -7.85 -6.63 -15.47
N GLN A 236 -7.35 -7.06 -14.32
CA GLN A 236 -6.70 -8.35 -14.16
C GLN A 236 -7.72 -9.41 -13.71
N ASP A 237 -7.46 -10.67 -14.02
CA ASP A 237 -8.26 -11.81 -13.53
C ASP A 237 -7.81 -12.12 -12.08
N THR A 238 -8.36 -11.35 -11.13
CA THR A 238 -7.96 -11.40 -9.72
C THR A 238 -8.86 -12.30 -8.88
N ASN A 239 -8.25 -13.05 -7.97
CA ASN A 239 -8.97 -13.63 -6.84
C ASN A 239 -9.10 -12.59 -5.73
N ASN A 240 -10.27 -11.99 -5.58
CA ASN A 240 -10.51 -10.92 -4.61
C ASN A 240 -10.66 -11.43 -3.16
N LEU A 241 -10.45 -12.73 -2.90
CA LEU A 241 -10.45 -13.36 -1.55
C LEU A 241 -11.72 -13.06 -0.73
N ASN A 242 -12.85 -12.79 -1.40
CA ASN A 242 -14.10 -12.34 -0.80
C ASN A 242 -13.94 -11.09 0.10
N THR A 243 -13.00 -10.22 -0.22
CA THR A 243 -12.79 -8.94 0.48
C THR A 243 -13.43 -7.79 -0.28
N PRO A 244 -13.90 -6.74 0.42
CA PRO A 244 -14.40 -5.54 -0.24
C PRO A 244 -13.28 -4.85 -1.02
N TYR A 245 -13.66 -3.95 -1.94
CA TYR A 245 -12.73 -3.02 -2.57
C TYR A 245 -12.20 -2.03 -1.52
N ASP A 246 -10.89 -1.79 -1.52
CA ASP A 246 -10.24 -0.97 -0.49
C ASP A 246 -9.60 0.29 -1.08
N TYR A 247 -10.31 1.41 -0.96
CA TYR A 247 -9.81 2.71 -1.40
C TYR A 247 -8.56 3.18 -0.61
N SER A 248 -8.32 2.62 0.58
CA SER A 248 -7.16 2.92 1.42
C SER A 248 -6.00 1.94 1.27
N SER A 249 -6.08 1.02 0.32
CA SER A 249 -5.00 0.06 0.06
C SER A 249 -3.70 0.77 -0.31
N VAL A 250 -2.58 0.25 0.18
CA VAL A 250 -1.24 0.67 -0.26
C VAL A 250 -1.00 0.39 -1.76
N MET A 251 -1.82 -0.52 -2.33
CA MET A 251 -1.79 -0.92 -3.74
C MET A 251 -2.75 -0.12 -4.62
N HIS A 252 -3.40 0.95 -4.11
CA HIS A 252 -4.34 1.75 -4.88
C HIS A 252 -3.68 3.00 -5.44
N TYR A 253 -3.82 3.23 -6.76
CA TYR A 253 -3.36 4.46 -7.41
C TYR A 253 -4.05 5.69 -6.85
N GLU A 254 -3.34 6.81 -6.95
CA GLU A 254 -3.92 8.13 -6.74
C GLU A 254 -4.77 8.56 -7.94
N ARG A 255 -5.50 9.69 -7.77
CA ARG A 255 -6.53 10.13 -8.72
C ARG A 255 -6.02 10.47 -10.10
N THR A 256 -4.78 10.97 -10.21
CA THR A 256 -4.22 11.53 -11.45
C THR A 256 -3.13 10.66 -12.06
N ALA A 257 -2.98 9.41 -11.58
CA ALA A 257 -2.01 8.46 -12.11
C ALA A 257 -2.07 8.38 -13.64
N PHE A 258 -0.93 8.53 -14.32
CA PHE A 258 -0.81 8.55 -15.80
C PHE A 258 -1.63 9.63 -16.50
N SER A 259 -1.98 10.72 -15.83
CA SER A 259 -2.75 11.82 -16.41
C SER A 259 -1.92 12.62 -17.40
N ILE A 260 -2.49 12.91 -18.59
CA ILE A 260 -1.88 13.79 -19.61
C ILE A 260 -2.19 15.26 -19.42
N ASN A 261 -3.14 15.60 -18.56
CA ASN A 261 -3.68 16.96 -18.44
C ASN A 261 -3.91 17.42 -16.98
N GLY A 262 -3.43 16.61 -15.99
CA GLY A 262 -3.58 16.87 -14.56
C GLY A 262 -4.98 16.64 -14.02
N ARG A 263 -5.91 16.10 -14.83
CA ARG A 263 -7.26 15.73 -14.38
C ARG A 263 -7.29 14.30 -13.87
N GLU A 264 -8.34 13.98 -13.13
CA GLU A 264 -8.54 12.64 -12.58
C GLU A 264 -8.61 11.58 -13.69
N THR A 265 -7.82 10.55 -13.54
CA THR A 265 -7.86 9.31 -14.33
C THR A 265 -8.67 8.24 -13.63
N ILE A 266 -8.81 8.34 -12.30
CA ILE A 266 -9.62 7.48 -11.45
C ILE A 266 -10.56 8.33 -10.62
N THR A 267 -11.86 8.03 -10.69
CA THR A 267 -12.89 8.67 -9.85
C THR A 267 -13.64 7.60 -9.05
N PRO A 268 -13.59 7.59 -7.71
CA PRO A 268 -14.37 6.69 -6.88
C PRO A 268 -15.88 6.84 -7.09
N ILE A 269 -16.63 5.75 -7.00
CA ILE A 269 -18.08 5.69 -7.10
C ILE A 269 -18.66 4.85 -5.95
N PRO A 270 -19.85 5.16 -5.45
CA PRO A 270 -20.73 6.26 -5.85
C PRO A 270 -20.32 7.64 -5.28
N ASN A 271 -19.40 7.68 -4.33
CA ASN A 271 -18.93 8.93 -3.72
C ASN A 271 -17.56 9.35 -4.30
N PRO A 272 -17.50 10.37 -5.16
CA PRO A 272 -16.24 10.79 -5.79
C PRO A 272 -15.24 11.43 -4.81
N ASN A 273 -15.66 11.78 -3.59
CA ASN A 273 -14.80 12.43 -2.59
C ASN A 273 -14.04 11.44 -1.70
N VAL A 274 -14.23 10.12 -1.90
CA VAL A 274 -13.44 9.12 -1.17
C VAL A 274 -11.96 9.30 -1.50
N GLN A 275 -11.11 9.33 -0.49
CA GLN A 275 -9.67 9.47 -0.68
C GLN A 275 -9.08 8.17 -1.22
N ILE A 276 -8.20 8.30 -2.22
CA ILE A 276 -7.40 7.22 -2.80
C ILE A 276 -5.95 7.72 -2.95
N GLY A 277 -4.99 6.82 -3.12
CA GLY A 277 -3.57 7.18 -3.20
C GLY A 277 -3.03 7.58 -1.82
N GLN A 278 -2.91 6.63 -0.92
CA GLN A 278 -2.44 6.90 0.44
C GLN A 278 -0.92 7.08 0.54
N ARG A 279 -0.42 7.58 1.70
CA ARG A 279 0.99 7.95 1.94
C ARG A 279 1.63 7.19 3.09
N GLN A 280 0.89 6.34 3.80
CA GLN A 280 1.33 5.79 5.09
C GLN A 280 1.87 4.36 4.98
N GLY A 281 1.12 3.45 4.36
CA GLY A 281 1.49 2.04 4.30
C GLY A 281 0.29 1.11 4.26
N MET A 282 0.50 -0.19 4.53
CA MET A 282 -0.55 -1.21 4.42
C MET A 282 -1.79 -0.88 5.27
N SER A 283 -2.95 -0.98 4.63
CA SER A 283 -4.26 -0.89 5.27
C SER A 283 -4.60 -2.16 6.06
N TYR A 284 -5.71 -2.11 6.80
CA TYR A 284 -6.29 -3.30 7.40
C TYR A 284 -6.60 -4.40 6.36
N TRP A 285 -7.15 -4.03 5.19
CA TRP A 285 -7.51 -5.00 4.17
C TRP A 285 -6.29 -5.54 3.41
N ASP A 286 -5.22 -4.77 3.24
CA ASP A 286 -3.96 -5.30 2.72
C ASP A 286 -3.44 -6.43 3.59
N ILE A 287 -3.37 -6.21 4.92
CA ILE A 287 -2.94 -7.21 5.90
C ILE A 287 -3.89 -8.42 5.91
N ARG A 288 -5.19 -8.16 5.89
CA ARG A 288 -6.19 -9.24 5.91
C ARG A 288 -6.11 -10.11 4.67
N ARG A 289 -5.86 -9.53 3.49
CA ARG A 289 -5.69 -10.27 2.23
C ARG A 289 -4.44 -11.12 2.23
N ILE A 290 -3.32 -10.62 2.75
CA ILE A 290 -2.11 -11.44 2.94
C ILE A 290 -2.45 -12.67 3.79
N ASN A 291 -3.14 -12.48 4.90
CA ASN A 291 -3.53 -13.58 5.78
C ASN A 291 -4.47 -14.57 5.10
N LEU A 292 -5.42 -14.10 4.28
CA LEU A 292 -6.32 -14.96 3.51
C LEU A 292 -5.60 -15.72 2.41
N LEU A 293 -4.72 -15.02 1.64
CA LEU A 293 -3.98 -15.60 0.54
C LEU A 293 -3.05 -16.72 0.99
N TYR A 294 -2.39 -16.49 2.08
CA TYR A 294 -1.41 -17.43 2.64
C TYR A 294 -2.03 -18.37 3.70
N GLY A 295 -3.28 -18.20 4.10
CA GLY A 295 -3.95 -19.04 5.11
C GLY A 295 -3.31 -18.91 6.49
N CYS A 296 -2.92 -17.69 6.90
CA CYS A 296 -2.31 -17.43 8.21
C CYS A 296 -3.23 -17.66 9.41
#